data_b852faae664ede74d7214bf69ff82ad1
#
_entry.id   b852faae664ede74d7214bf69ff82ad1
#
_cell.length_a   1.000
_cell.length_b   1.000
_cell.length_c   1.000
_cell.angle_alpha   90.00
_cell.angle_beta   90.00
_cell.angle_gamma   90.00
#
_symmetry.space_group_name_H-M   'P 1'
#
loop_
_entity.id
_entity.type
_entity.pdbx_description
1 polymer ?
#
loop_
_entity_poly.entity_id
_entity_poly.type
_entity_poly.pdbx_seq_one_letter_code
_entity_poly.pdbx_strand_id
1 'polypeptide(L)'
;MARPEVLRGPRRRHHFLRAAILALVFAATAASCASHRDVGGAGAGQTFRDDAVRVPREYHFADLNGEQLESARRFGISRPIKNRKEARRKTRHLKEVRSCQLYLVDPLTHSVPYLTKGARSLLEDLGEGFQYILRREGYRPHRIIVTSLLRTEADVTSLRRVNGNAARNSSHLYATTFDLSYTRFNRLSTEGKPVSNAEMARILAILIDEFRSRGDCVVIFEQNQHCFHITVRR
;
A
#
# COMPACT_ATOMS: atom_id res chain seq x y z
N MET A 1 -38.60 -23.73 -31.07
CA MET A 1 -38.27 -23.21 -29.73
C MET A 1 -36.76 -23.15 -29.58
N ALA A 2 -36.17 -21.99 -29.84
CA ALA A 2 -34.74 -21.77 -29.73
C ALA A 2 -34.38 -21.33 -28.29
N ARG A 3 -33.36 -21.95 -27.70
CA ARG A 3 -32.83 -21.56 -26.39
C ARG A 3 -31.97 -20.29 -26.53
N PRO A 4 -32.04 -19.33 -25.61
CA PRO A 4 -31.20 -18.14 -25.66
C PRO A 4 -29.76 -18.50 -25.28
N GLU A 5 -28.84 -18.01 -26.11
CA GLU A 5 -27.38 -18.03 -25.88
C GLU A 5 -27.02 -17.13 -24.70
N VAL A 6 -26.45 -17.74 -23.65
CA VAL A 6 -25.92 -17.00 -22.48
C VAL A 6 -24.59 -16.37 -22.88
N LEU A 7 -24.60 -15.05 -23.08
CA LEU A 7 -23.41 -14.23 -23.25
C LEU A 7 -22.47 -14.40 -22.03
N ARG A 8 -21.39 -15.15 -22.20
CA ARG A 8 -20.33 -15.27 -21.21
C ARG A 8 -19.54 -13.94 -21.16
N GLY A 9 -19.73 -13.21 -20.08
CA GLY A 9 -19.01 -11.96 -19.77
C GLY A 9 -17.49 -12.14 -19.53
N PRO A 10 -16.76 -11.08 -19.19
CA PRO A 10 -15.33 -10.86 -19.41
C PRO A 10 -14.37 -11.60 -18.46
N ARG A 11 -14.65 -12.85 -18.08
CA ARG A 11 -13.79 -13.65 -17.16
C ARG A 11 -12.37 -13.93 -17.70
N ARG A 12 -12.11 -13.83 -19.01
CA ARG A 12 -10.81 -14.16 -19.61
C ARG A 12 -9.71 -13.11 -19.35
N ARG A 13 -10.03 -11.82 -19.16
CA ARG A 13 -9.01 -10.77 -18.93
C ARG A 13 -8.32 -10.85 -17.57
N HIS A 14 -9.02 -11.35 -16.55
CA HIS A 14 -8.46 -11.46 -15.20
C HIS A 14 -7.40 -12.55 -15.06
N HIS A 15 -7.51 -13.66 -15.78
CA HIS A 15 -6.51 -14.74 -15.75
C HIS A 15 -5.19 -14.34 -16.41
N PHE A 16 -5.22 -13.53 -17.48
CA PHE A 16 -4.00 -13.03 -18.12
C PHE A 16 -3.26 -12.01 -17.26
N LEU A 17 -3.97 -11.17 -16.53
CA LEU A 17 -3.35 -10.20 -15.61
C LEU A 17 -2.65 -10.93 -14.45
N ARG A 18 -3.29 -11.94 -13.86
CA ARG A 18 -2.71 -12.78 -12.80
C ARG A 18 -1.47 -13.56 -13.26
N ALA A 19 -1.50 -14.15 -14.44
CA ALA A 19 -0.37 -14.90 -14.99
C ALA A 19 0.85 -14.02 -15.30
N ALA A 20 0.65 -12.78 -15.76
CA ALA A 20 1.74 -11.85 -16.06
C ALA A 20 2.38 -11.28 -14.78
N ILE A 21 1.63 -11.13 -13.69
CA ILE A 21 2.15 -10.69 -12.39
C ILE A 21 3.01 -11.80 -11.77
N LEU A 22 2.64 -13.08 -11.91
CA LEU A 22 3.43 -14.20 -11.42
C LEU A 22 4.84 -14.28 -12.04
N ALA A 23 4.99 -13.93 -13.32
CA ALA A 23 6.30 -13.97 -14.00
C ALA A 23 7.24 -12.83 -13.55
N LEU A 24 6.70 -11.72 -13.03
CA LEU A 24 7.47 -10.53 -12.67
C LEU A 24 8.10 -10.57 -11.29
N VAL A 25 7.45 -11.23 -10.35
CA VAL A 25 7.94 -11.30 -8.96
C VAL A 25 9.21 -12.13 -8.85
N PHE A 26 9.51 -12.99 -9.85
CA PHE A 26 10.76 -13.76 -9.91
C PHE A 26 11.93 -13.00 -10.58
N ALA A 27 11.67 -11.89 -11.28
CA ALA A 27 12.70 -11.11 -11.97
C ALA A 27 13.05 -9.78 -11.28
N ALA A 28 12.38 -9.43 -10.19
CA ALA A 28 12.68 -8.22 -9.42
C ALA A 28 13.98 -8.40 -8.63
N THR A 29 15.11 -8.26 -9.30
CA THR A 29 16.35 -7.89 -8.63
C THR A 29 16.15 -6.53 -7.99
N ALA A 30 16.24 -6.49 -6.68
CA ALA A 30 16.01 -5.38 -5.77
C ALA A 30 16.51 -4.02 -6.31
N ALA A 31 15.68 -3.34 -7.09
CA ALA A 31 15.82 -1.91 -7.32
C ALA A 31 15.26 -1.20 -6.08
N SER A 32 16.04 -1.16 -5.00
CA SER A 32 15.70 -0.42 -3.78
C SER A 32 15.46 1.05 -4.12
N CYS A 33 14.47 1.69 -3.49
CA CYS A 33 14.30 3.17 -3.54
C CYS A 33 15.59 3.96 -3.22
N ALA A 34 16.60 3.31 -2.66
CA ALA A 34 17.92 3.91 -2.43
C ALA A 34 18.71 4.12 -3.73
N SER A 35 18.45 3.36 -4.80
CA SER A 35 19.07 3.55 -6.12
C SER A 35 18.30 4.52 -7.02
N HIS A 36 17.04 4.78 -6.72
CA HIS A 36 16.30 5.87 -7.32
C HIS A 36 16.74 7.16 -6.64
N ARG A 37 17.59 7.94 -7.30
CA ARG A 37 18.01 9.26 -6.85
C ARG A 37 16.83 9.98 -6.24
N ASP A 38 17.02 10.55 -5.06
CA ASP A 38 16.15 11.58 -4.50
C ASP A 38 15.93 12.63 -5.60
N VAL A 39 14.82 12.53 -6.31
CA VAL A 39 14.40 13.58 -7.23
C VAL A 39 13.84 14.65 -6.34
N GLY A 40 14.76 15.29 -5.60
CA GLY A 40 14.48 16.45 -4.81
C GLY A 40 13.82 17.48 -5.71
N GLY A 41 12.57 17.82 -5.40
CA GLY A 41 11.87 18.88 -6.10
C GLY A 41 11.36 18.58 -7.50
N ALA A 42 11.36 17.34 -7.99
CA ALA A 42 10.56 16.97 -9.16
C ALA A 42 9.11 17.25 -8.80
N GLY A 43 8.56 18.28 -9.38
CA GLY A 43 7.32 18.93 -9.05
C GLY A 43 6.28 17.97 -8.53
N ALA A 44 5.72 18.28 -7.38
CA ALA A 44 4.70 17.47 -6.74
C ALA A 44 3.68 17.10 -7.81
N GLY A 45 3.76 15.86 -8.30
CA GLY A 45 2.87 15.39 -9.36
C GLY A 45 1.45 15.61 -8.87
N GLN A 46 0.55 15.95 -9.77
CA GLN A 46 -0.81 16.30 -9.41
C GLN A 46 -1.51 15.11 -8.75
N THR A 47 -2.04 15.31 -7.55
CA THR A 47 -2.84 14.32 -6.83
C THR A 47 -4.31 14.71 -6.97
N PHE A 48 -5.11 13.77 -7.48
CA PHE A 48 -6.56 13.91 -7.57
C PHE A 48 -7.19 12.98 -6.55
N ARG A 49 -8.09 13.53 -5.73
CA ARG A 49 -8.94 12.73 -4.84
C ARG A 49 -10.28 12.49 -5.52
N ASP A 50 -10.73 11.25 -5.43
CA ASP A 50 -12.06 10.85 -5.89
C ASP A 50 -12.70 9.95 -4.83
N ASP A 51 -13.52 10.53 -3.97
CA ASP A 51 -14.21 9.81 -2.89
C ASP A 51 -15.34 8.90 -3.42
N ALA A 52 -15.71 9.02 -4.71
CA ALA A 52 -16.66 8.14 -5.37
C ALA A 52 -16.04 6.80 -5.81
N VAL A 53 -14.71 6.65 -5.71
CA VAL A 53 -14.02 5.39 -6.04
C VAL A 53 -14.61 4.23 -5.23
N ARG A 54 -14.96 3.17 -5.94
CA ARG A 54 -15.41 1.91 -5.36
C ARG A 54 -14.44 0.81 -5.76
N VAL A 55 -13.84 0.18 -4.75
CA VAL A 55 -13.07 -1.04 -4.93
C VAL A 55 -14.07 -2.20 -5.15
N PRO A 56 -13.84 -3.12 -6.10
CA PRO A 56 -14.69 -4.30 -6.27
C PRO A 56 -14.78 -5.13 -4.99
N ARG A 57 -15.97 -5.70 -4.71
CA ARG A 57 -16.26 -6.38 -3.43
C ARG A 57 -15.33 -7.55 -3.14
N GLU A 58 -14.84 -8.24 -4.15
CA GLU A 58 -13.87 -9.34 -4.01
C GLU A 58 -12.53 -8.90 -3.40
N TYR A 59 -12.24 -7.60 -3.37
CA TYR A 59 -11.04 -7.02 -2.76
C TYR A 59 -11.35 -6.24 -1.46
N HIS A 60 -12.54 -6.43 -0.89
CA HIS A 60 -12.84 -5.92 0.45
C HIS A 60 -12.24 -6.87 1.49
N PHE A 61 -10.93 -6.89 1.56
CA PHE A 61 -10.17 -7.75 2.48
C PHE A 61 -10.59 -7.50 3.93
N ALA A 62 -10.80 -8.59 4.68
CA ALA A 62 -11.31 -8.56 6.04
C ALA A 62 -10.50 -9.48 6.97
N ASP A 63 -9.17 -9.49 6.82
CA ASP A 63 -8.29 -10.26 7.71
C ASP A 63 -8.43 -9.76 9.16
N LEU A 64 -8.46 -10.67 10.11
CA LEU A 64 -8.80 -10.34 11.48
C LEU A 64 -7.77 -9.40 12.13
N ASN A 65 -8.22 -8.47 12.96
CA ASN A 65 -7.35 -7.59 13.73
C ASN A 65 -6.35 -8.37 14.62
N GLY A 66 -6.73 -9.56 15.09
CA GLY A 66 -5.85 -10.47 15.82
C GLY A 66 -4.66 -10.93 14.98
N GLU A 67 -4.91 -11.32 13.73
CA GLU A 67 -3.87 -11.74 12.78
C GLU A 67 -2.94 -10.58 12.39
N GLN A 68 -3.49 -9.36 12.25
CA GLN A 68 -2.71 -8.15 12.04
C GLN A 68 -1.72 -7.93 13.19
N LEU A 69 -2.22 -8.00 14.43
CA LEU A 69 -1.41 -7.76 15.63
C LEU A 69 -0.38 -8.88 15.87
N GLU A 70 -0.78 -10.14 15.65
CA GLU A 70 0.13 -11.29 15.75
C GLU A 70 1.27 -11.19 14.74
N SER A 71 0.95 -10.93 13.48
CA SER A 71 1.93 -10.70 12.41
C SER A 71 2.87 -9.54 12.74
N ALA A 72 2.30 -8.43 13.21
CA ALA A 72 3.08 -7.24 13.58
C ALA A 72 4.07 -7.54 14.72
N ARG A 73 3.66 -8.28 15.75
CA ARG A 73 4.54 -8.67 16.87
C ARG A 73 5.62 -9.65 16.43
N ARG A 74 5.28 -10.60 15.56
CA ARG A 74 6.21 -11.64 15.11
C ARG A 74 7.31 -11.10 14.20
N PHE A 75 6.98 -10.19 13.28
CA PHE A 75 7.88 -9.72 12.23
C PHE A 75 8.38 -8.27 12.46
N GLY A 76 7.87 -7.60 13.48
CA GLY A 76 8.18 -6.22 13.78
C GLY A 76 9.26 -6.02 14.84
N ILE A 77 9.33 -4.79 15.34
CA ILE A 77 10.19 -4.43 16.47
C ILE A 77 9.64 -5.08 17.76
N SER A 78 10.54 -5.53 18.63
CA SER A 78 10.18 -6.26 19.86
C SER A 78 9.38 -5.43 20.86
N ARG A 79 9.51 -4.10 20.82
CA ARG A 79 8.81 -3.17 21.74
C ARG A 79 8.35 -1.94 20.98
N PRO A 80 7.11 -1.47 21.19
CA PRO A 80 6.65 -0.21 20.68
C PRO A 80 7.56 0.96 21.08
N ILE A 81 7.65 1.94 20.22
CA ILE A 81 8.43 3.17 20.44
C ILE A 81 7.54 4.18 21.16
N LYS A 82 8.03 4.75 22.28
CA LYS A 82 7.23 5.64 23.13
C LYS A 82 6.82 6.94 22.43
N ASN A 83 7.75 7.58 21.70
CA ASN A 83 7.52 8.88 21.09
C ASN A 83 8.44 9.11 19.88
N ARG A 84 8.19 10.19 19.12
CA ARG A 84 8.94 10.54 17.91
C ARG A 84 10.42 10.82 18.15
N LYS A 85 10.81 11.33 19.34
CA LYS A 85 12.21 11.55 19.70
C LYS A 85 12.95 10.21 19.83
N GLU A 86 12.30 9.22 20.46
CA GLU A 86 12.84 7.86 20.55
C GLU A 86 12.92 7.19 19.17
N ALA A 87 11.91 7.38 18.32
CA ALA A 87 11.92 6.85 16.95
C ALA A 87 13.18 7.29 16.18
N ARG A 88 13.55 8.55 16.25
CA ARG A 88 14.77 9.10 15.61
C ARG A 88 16.07 8.48 16.11
N ARG A 89 16.10 7.97 17.34
CA ARG A 89 17.30 7.34 17.95
C ARG A 89 17.38 5.84 17.68
N LYS A 90 16.23 5.15 17.58
CA LYS A 90 16.14 3.70 17.42
C LYS A 90 16.03 3.24 15.97
N THR A 91 16.58 4.00 15.03
CA THR A 91 16.50 3.69 13.60
C THR A 91 17.39 2.55 13.13
N ARG A 92 18.25 1.99 13.99
CA ARG A 92 19.28 0.99 13.59
C ARG A 92 18.70 -0.23 12.86
N HIS A 93 17.48 -0.66 13.25
CA HIS A 93 16.79 -1.81 12.66
C HIS A 93 15.61 -1.41 11.78
N LEU A 94 15.39 -0.11 11.59
CA LEU A 94 14.31 0.44 10.79
C LEU A 94 14.87 1.08 9.52
N LYS A 95 14.04 1.11 8.51
CA LYS A 95 14.31 1.80 7.24
C LYS A 95 13.43 3.04 7.15
N GLU A 96 14.05 4.17 6.89
CA GLU A 96 13.31 5.39 6.61
C GLU A 96 12.60 5.27 5.26
N VAL A 97 11.33 5.68 5.22
CA VAL A 97 10.46 5.66 4.05
C VAL A 97 10.27 7.11 3.59
N ARG A 98 10.89 7.46 2.48
CA ARG A 98 10.78 8.77 1.84
C ARG A 98 10.09 8.65 0.50
N SER A 99 9.38 9.69 0.08
CA SER A 99 8.78 9.73 -1.25
C SER A 99 9.82 9.47 -2.33
N CYS A 100 9.47 8.63 -3.30
CA CYS A 100 10.34 8.27 -4.43
C CYS A 100 9.49 8.06 -5.70
N GLN A 101 10.06 7.52 -6.77
CA GLN A 101 9.32 7.25 -7.99
C GLN A 101 8.19 6.21 -7.80
N LEU A 102 8.29 5.32 -6.82
CA LEU A 102 7.34 4.24 -6.58
C LEU A 102 6.14 4.68 -5.75
N TYR A 103 6.36 5.54 -4.77
CA TYR A 103 5.29 6.01 -3.87
C TYR A 103 5.54 7.44 -3.37
N LEU A 104 4.44 8.12 -3.07
CA LEU A 104 4.41 9.39 -2.34
C LEU A 104 4.06 9.09 -0.87
N VAL A 105 4.77 9.68 0.07
CA VAL A 105 4.42 9.66 1.49
C VAL A 105 3.70 10.95 1.84
N ASP A 106 2.46 10.84 2.28
CA ASP A 106 1.66 11.97 2.77
C ASP A 106 2.29 12.61 4.01
N PRO A 107 1.93 13.85 4.36
CA PRO A 107 2.26 14.44 5.65
C PRO A 107 1.78 13.55 6.80
N LEU A 108 2.72 13.00 7.58
CA LEU A 108 2.44 12.03 8.65
C LEU A 108 2.11 12.75 9.96
N THR A 109 0.81 12.95 10.24
CA THR A 109 0.34 13.62 11.46
C THR A 109 0.40 12.71 12.69
N HIS A 110 0.02 11.43 12.53
CA HIS A 110 -0.06 10.43 13.60
C HIS A 110 0.81 9.19 13.33
N SER A 111 1.89 9.35 12.59
CA SER A 111 2.90 8.31 12.36
C SER A 111 4.25 8.93 12.02
N VAL A 112 5.29 8.11 11.96
CA VAL A 112 6.66 8.50 11.61
C VAL A 112 7.17 7.64 10.43
N PRO A 113 8.07 8.14 9.58
CA PRO A 113 8.42 7.53 8.30
C PRO A 113 9.40 6.36 8.44
N TYR A 114 9.04 5.35 9.21
CA TYR A 114 9.90 4.18 9.42
C TYR A 114 9.13 2.88 9.25
N LEU A 115 9.79 1.89 8.64
CA LEU A 115 9.33 0.50 8.54
C LEU A 115 10.48 -0.47 8.82
N THR A 116 10.15 -1.74 9.12
CA THR A 116 11.12 -2.83 9.03
C THR A 116 11.59 -3.01 7.60
N LYS A 117 12.72 -3.71 7.40
CA LYS A 117 13.23 -4.02 6.05
C LYS A 117 12.19 -4.78 5.21
N GLY A 118 11.55 -5.80 5.79
CA GLY A 118 10.53 -6.60 5.08
C GLY A 118 9.30 -5.76 4.67
N ALA A 119 8.81 -4.90 5.58
CA ALA A 119 7.67 -4.04 5.28
C ALA A 119 7.99 -2.99 4.20
N ARG A 120 9.19 -2.39 4.25
CA ARG A 120 9.65 -1.49 3.20
C ARG A 120 9.78 -2.21 1.87
N SER A 121 10.35 -3.43 1.84
CA SER A 121 10.48 -4.21 0.61
C SER A 121 9.11 -4.50 -0.02
N LEU A 122 8.09 -4.90 0.76
CA LEU A 122 6.75 -5.13 0.21
C LEU A 122 6.13 -3.83 -0.36
N LEU A 123 6.33 -2.69 0.31
CA LEU A 123 5.87 -1.40 -0.19
C LEU A 123 6.54 -1.05 -1.54
N GLU A 124 7.84 -1.32 -1.69
CA GLU A 124 8.60 -1.14 -2.93
C GLU A 124 8.08 -2.09 -4.03
N ASP A 125 7.90 -3.38 -3.72
CA ASP A 125 7.36 -4.39 -4.64
C ASP A 125 5.96 -3.99 -5.17
N LEU A 126 5.08 -3.48 -4.29
CA LEU A 126 3.76 -2.98 -4.67
C LEU A 126 3.85 -1.77 -5.62
N GLY A 127 4.75 -0.83 -5.33
CA GLY A 127 4.96 0.35 -6.17
C GLY A 127 5.53 -0.01 -7.55
N GLU A 128 6.48 -0.93 -7.62
CA GLU A 128 7.07 -1.44 -8.87
C GLU A 128 6.02 -2.18 -9.72
N GLY A 129 5.28 -3.10 -9.10
CA GLY A 129 4.21 -3.84 -9.76
C GLY A 129 3.11 -2.91 -10.30
N PHE A 130 2.73 -1.90 -9.51
CA PHE A 130 1.74 -0.90 -9.91
C PHE A 130 2.20 -0.14 -11.16
N GLN A 131 3.40 0.40 -11.16
CA GLN A 131 3.93 1.13 -12.30
C GLN A 131 4.17 0.25 -13.53
N TYR A 132 4.58 -1.00 -13.31
CA TYR A 132 4.72 -1.95 -14.41
C TYR A 132 3.39 -2.19 -15.13
N ILE A 133 2.30 -2.41 -14.39
CA ILE A 133 0.97 -2.61 -14.98
C ILE A 133 0.53 -1.37 -15.74
N LEU A 134 0.70 -0.18 -15.16
CA LEU A 134 0.34 1.08 -15.83
C LEU A 134 1.10 1.24 -17.16
N ARG A 135 2.42 0.99 -17.17
CA ARG A 135 3.22 1.05 -18.41
C ARG A 135 2.76 0.05 -19.44
N ARG A 136 2.53 -1.20 -19.05
CA ARG A 136 2.10 -2.27 -19.96
C ARG A 136 0.75 -1.96 -20.62
N GLU A 137 -0.17 -1.38 -19.89
CA GLU A 137 -1.48 -0.97 -20.39
C GLU A 137 -1.42 0.38 -21.17
N GLY A 138 -0.25 1.03 -21.21
CA GLY A 138 -0.07 2.33 -21.87
C GLY A 138 -0.70 3.50 -21.11
N TYR A 139 -0.97 3.34 -19.82
CA TYR A 139 -1.51 4.39 -18.95
C TYR A 139 -0.45 5.42 -18.55
N ARG A 140 -0.91 6.62 -18.20
CA ARG A 140 -0.07 7.65 -17.58
C ARG A 140 0.57 7.12 -16.31
N PRO A 141 1.89 7.39 -16.09
CA PRO A 141 2.57 6.92 -14.90
C PRO A 141 2.04 7.64 -13.65
N HIS A 142 1.69 6.85 -12.66
CA HIS A 142 1.28 7.29 -11.34
C HIS A 142 2.05 6.50 -10.28
N ARG A 143 2.19 7.06 -9.09
CA ARG A 143 2.68 6.36 -7.90
C ARG A 143 1.58 6.25 -6.85
N ILE A 144 1.65 5.17 -6.06
CA ILE A 144 0.76 4.93 -4.93
C ILE A 144 1.02 5.94 -3.81
N ILE A 145 0.06 6.16 -2.92
CA ILE A 145 0.18 7.12 -1.80
C ILE A 145 0.12 6.38 -0.48
N VAL A 146 1.18 6.55 0.32
CA VAL A 146 1.29 6.04 1.69
C VAL A 146 0.71 7.07 2.64
N THR A 147 -0.31 6.70 3.42
CA THR A 147 -1.03 7.60 4.32
C THR A 147 -0.66 7.42 5.80
N SER A 148 -0.11 6.26 6.17
CA SER A 148 0.34 5.98 7.54
C SER A 148 1.46 4.93 7.53
N LEU A 149 2.34 5.03 8.52
CA LEU A 149 3.50 4.15 8.73
C LEU A 149 3.61 3.78 10.22
N LEU A 150 4.84 3.67 10.76
CA LEU A 150 5.06 3.41 12.18
C LEU A 150 4.36 4.45 13.05
N ARG A 151 3.54 4.00 14.01
CA ARG A 151 2.98 4.85 15.07
C ARG A 151 3.76 4.66 16.36
N THR A 152 4.04 5.75 17.07
CA THR A 152 4.54 5.68 18.44
C THR A 152 3.37 5.53 19.42
N GLU A 153 3.62 5.13 20.67
CA GLU A 153 2.59 5.09 21.71
C GLU A 153 1.94 6.48 21.91
N ALA A 154 2.73 7.54 21.82
CA ALA A 154 2.22 8.92 21.88
C ALA A 154 1.32 9.25 20.67
N ASP A 155 1.66 8.81 19.46
CA ASP A 155 0.81 9.00 18.27
C ASP A 155 -0.52 8.25 18.41
N VAL A 156 -0.51 7.00 18.91
CA VAL A 156 -1.75 6.24 19.18
C VAL A 156 -2.61 6.92 20.23
N THR A 157 -1.99 7.42 21.30
CA THR A 157 -2.69 8.16 22.36
C THR A 157 -3.34 9.44 21.81
N SER A 158 -2.60 10.20 20.99
CA SER A 158 -3.10 11.40 20.33
C SER A 158 -4.25 11.10 19.37
N LEU A 159 -4.09 10.07 18.52
CA LEU A 159 -5.12 9.65 17.58
C LEU A 159 -6.42 9.26 18.29
N ARG A 160 -6.34 8.57 19.42
CA ARG A 160 -7.51 8.15 20.21
C ARG A 160 -8.28 9.31 20.84
N ARG A 161 -7.64 10.45 21.07
CA ARG A 161 -8.33 11.66 21.56
C ARG A 161 -9.25 12.25 20.50
N VAL A 162 -8.90 12.13 19.22
CA VAL A 162 -9.68 12.66 18.09
C VAL A 162 -10.54 11.58 17.43
N ASN A 163 -10.20 10.31 17.61
CA ASN A 163 -10.95 9.17 17.10
C ASN A 163 -11.02 8.07 18.17
N GLY A 164 -12.13 8.05 18.93
CA GLY A 164 -12.35 7.10 20.02
C GLY A 164 -12.33 5.62 19.61
N ASN A 165 -12.52 5.32 18.32
CA ASN A 165 -12.50 3.97 17.76
C ASN A 165 -11.07 3.49 17.42
N ALA A 166 -10.04 4.34 17.54
CA ALA A 166 -8.67 3.92 17.28
C ALA A 166 -8.22 2.87 18.32
N ALA A 167 -7.78 1.70 17.83
CA ALA A 167 -7.38 0.57 18.66
C ALA A 167 -6.17 0.93 19.56
N ARG A 168 -6.21 0.52 20.84
CA ARG A 168 -5.04 0.60 21.74
C ARG A 168 -3.87 -0.22 21.23
N ASN A 169 -4.16 -1.41 20.71
CA ASN A 169 -3.20 -2.38 20.20
C ASN A 169 -3.13 -2.27 18.67
N SER A 170 -2.55 -1.20 18.17
CA SER A 170 -2.38 -1.00 16.73
C SER A 170 -1.18 -1.79 16.22
N SER A 171 -1.34 -2.50 15.10
CA SER A 171 -0.24 -3.17 14.36
C SER A 171 0.85 -2.18 13.91
N HIS A 172 0.50 -0.92 13.65
CA HIS A 172 1.45 0.14 13.34
C HIS A 172 2.52 0.39 14.40
N LEU A 173 2.29 -0.01 15.65
CA LEU A 173 3.28 0.12 16.74
C LEU A 173 4.56 -0.69 16.51
N TYR A 174 4.51 -1.67 15.59
CA TYR A 174 5.59 -2.63 15.36
C TYR A 174 6.39 -2.40 14.07
N ALA A 175 6.12 -1.31 13.33
CA ALA A 175 6.81 -0.94 12.09
C ALA A 175 6.68 -1.94 10.92
N THR A 176 5.70 -2.82 10.95
CA THR A 176 5.38 -3.79 9.89
C THR A 176 4.15 -3.41 9.09
N THR A 177 3.49 -2.33 9.47
CA THR A 177 2.18 -1.94 8.94
C THR A 177 2.26 -0.59 8.26
N PHE A 178 1.62 -0.50 7.11
CA PHE A 178 1.43 0.75 6.36
C PHE A 178 0.06 0.80 5.71
N ASP A 179 -0.44 2.02 5.50
CA ASP A 179 -1.72 2.29 4.87
C ASP A 179 -1.50 2.89 3.48
N LEU A 180 -2.21 2.35 2.47
CA LEU A 180 -2.20 2.84 1.09
C LEU A 180 -3.56 3.39 0.70
N SER A 181 -3.61 4.64 0.23
CA SER A 181 -4.84 5.21 -0.30
C SER A 181 -5.33 4.43 -1.53
N TYR A 182 -6.66 4.19 -1.63
CA TYR A 182 -7.28 3.69 -2.86
C TYR A 182 -8.10 4.75 -3.58
N THR A 183 -8.29 5.93 -2.99
CA THR A 183 -9.03 7.04 -3.62
C THR A 183 -8.13 8.10 -4.24
N ARG A 184 -6.81 8.04 -3.97
CA ARG A 184 -5.83 9.03 -4.43
C ARG A 184 -4.58 8.35 -4.98
N PHE A 185 -4.13 8.88 -6.12
CA PHE A 185 -2.88 8.48 -6.78
C PHE A 185 -2.14 9.73 -7.24
N ASN A 186 -0.82 9.69 -7.23
CA ASN A 186 -0.01 10.84 -7.59
C ASN A 186 0.55 10.67 -9.00
N ARG A 187 0.11 11.51 -9.94
CA ARG A 187 0.53 11.48 -11.34
C ARG A 187 1.95 12.00 -11.50
N LEU A 188 2.80 11.23 -12.17
CA LEU A 188 4.19 11.57 -12.44
C LEU A 188 4.39 12.26 -13.79
N SER A 189 3.55 11.94 -14.80
CA SER A 189 3.64 12.51 -16.15
C SER A 189 2.26 12.59 -16.81
N THR A 190 2.14 13.41 -17.83
CA THR A 190 0.95 13.53 -18.68
C THR A 190 1.01 12.63 -19.91
N GLU A 191 2.14 11.96 -20.16
CA GLU A 191 2.31 11.03 -21.27
C GLU A 191 1.53 9.74 -21.04
N GLY A 192 0.97 9.18 -22.11
CA GLY A 192 0.17 7.96 -22.06
C GLY A 192 -1.33 8.21 -21.93
N LYS A 193 -2.10 7.12 -21.91
CA LYS A 193 -3.56 7.15 -21.82
C LYS A 193 -4.03 7.63 -20.45
N PRO A 194 -5.06 8.45 -20.36
CA PRO A 194 -5.71 8.75 -19.09
C PRO A 194 -6.17 7.45 -18.39
N VAL A 195 -6.08 7.43 -17.07
CA VAL A 195 -6.55 6.32 -16.23
C VAL A 195 -7.35 6.91 -15.07
N SER A 196 -8.48 6.29 -14.74
CA SER A 196 -9.31 6.72 -13.61
C SER A 196 -8.74 6.23 -12.26
N ASN A 197 -9.08 6.92 -11.18
CA ASN A 197 -8.74 6.45 -9.83
C ASN A 197 -9.38 5.09 -9.53
N ALA A 198 -10.59 4.82 -10.05
CA ALA A 198 -11.25 3.52 -9.89
C ALA A 198 -10.45 2.37 -10.54
N GLU A 199 -9.92 2.57 -11.74
CA GLU A 199 -9.09 1.57 -12.40
C GLU A 199 -7.74 1.40 -11.68
N MET A 200 -7.13 2.47 -11.22
CA MET A 200 -5.91 2.42 -10.42
C MET A 200 -6.12 1.71 -9.07
N ALA A 201 -7.25 1.96 -8.40
CA ALA A 201 -7.63 1.25 -7.19
C ALA A 201 -7.82 -0.26 -7.42
N ARG A 202 -8.43 -0.64 -8.55
CA ARG A 202 -8.57 -2.03 -8.96
C ARG A 202 -7.22 -2.70 -9.22
N ILE A 203 -6.31 -2.03 -9.92
CA ILE A 203 -4.94 -2.52 -10.17
C ILE A 203 -4.19 -2.74 -8.84
N LEU A 204 -4.24 -1.75 -7.94
CA LEU A 204 -3.61 -1.84 -6.63
C LEU A 204 -4.19 -3.00 -5.81
N ALA A 205 -5.51 -3.17 -5.81
CA ALA A 205 -6.18 -4.26 -5.10
C ALA A 205 -5.78 -5.65 -5.61
N ILE A 206 -5.66 -5.83 -6.94
CA ILE A 206 -5.17 -7.08 -7.54
C ILE A 206 -3.75 -7.40 -7.09
N LEU A 207 -2.85 -6.41 -7.06
CA LEU A 207 -1.49 -6.60 -6.58
C LEU A 207 -1.45 -6.99 -5.11
N ILE A 208 -2.23 -6.31 -4.28
CA ILE A 208 -2.35 -6.63 -2.85
C ILE A 208 -2.87 -8.05 -2.65
N ASP A 209 -3.90 -8.47 -3.40
CA ASP A 209 -4.45 -9.83 -3.35
C ASP A 209 -3.41 -10.90 -3.71
N GLU A 210 -2.54 -10.62 -4.67
CA GLU A 210 -1.43 -11.51 -5.05
C GLU A 210 -0.46 -11.74 -3.89
N PHE A 211 0.01 -10.66 -3.24
CA PHE A 211 0.91 -10.77 -2.08
C PHE A 211 0.23 -11.41 -0.88
N ARG A 212 -1.05 -11.08 -0.64
CA ARG A 212 -1.86 -11.67 0.42
C ARG A 212 -2.07 -13.18 0.20
N SER A 213 -2.39 -13.60 -1.01
CA SER A 213 -2.60 -15.00 -1.37
C SER A 213 -1.35 -15.85 -1.21
N ARG A 214 -0.16 -15.27 -1.34
CA ARG A 214 1.12 -15.93 -1.07
C ARG A 214 1.49 -15.98 0.42
N GLY A 215 0.72 -15.30 1.26
CA GLY A 215 0.98 -15.22 2.69
C GLY A 215 2.03 -14.17 3.09
N ASP A 216 2.42 -13.27 2.18
CA ASP A 216 3.40 -12.20 2.44
C ASP A 216 2.84 -11.11 3.36
N CYS A 217 1.51 -10.95 3.41
CA CYS A 217 0.84 -9.96 4.26
C CYS A 217 -0.58 -10.38 4.64
N VAL A 218 -1.15 -9.66 5.60
CA VAL A 218 -2.58 -9.62 5.93
C VAL A 218 -3.10 -8.21 5.68
N VAL A 219 -4.37 -8.11 5.27
CA VAL A 219 -4.93 -6.86 4.75
C VAL A 219 -6.34 -6.61 5.27
N ILE A 220 -6.63 -5.36 5.64
CA ILE A 220 -7.98 -4.88 5.89
C ILE A 220 -8.30 -3.77 4.90
N PHE A 221 -9.46 -3.85 4.27
CA PHE A 221 -10.03 -2.77 3.49
C PHE A 221 -10.76 -1.81 4.43
N GLU A 222 -10.19 -0.64 4.67
CA GLU A 222 -10.75 0.37 5.55
C GLU A 222 -11.58 1.40 4.77
N GLN A 223 -12.89 1.15 4.65
CA GLN A 223 -13.78 1.99 3.89
C GLN A 223 -13.84 3.43 4.41
N ASN A 224 -13.89 3.63 5.72
CA ASN A 224 -14.02 4.96 6.33
C ASN A 224 -12.72 5.78 6.27
N GLN A 225 -11.57 5.12 6.15
CA GLN A 225 -10.26 5.77 6.05
C GLN A 225 -9.76 5.84 4.60
N HIS A 226 -10.51 5.24 3.67
CA HIS A 226 -10.17 5.18 2.25
C HIS A 226 -8.78 4.61 1.98
N CYS A 227 -8.41 3.54 2.70
CA CYS A 227 -7.10 2.90 2.55
C CYS A 227 -7.17 1.37 2.65
N PHE A 228 -6.13 0.73 2.13
CA PHE A 228 -5.77 -0.65 2.46
C PHE A 228 -4.79 -0.61 3.63
N HIS A 229 -5.16 -1.23 4.74
CA HIS A 229 -4.33 -1.43 5.92
C HIS A 229 -3.57 -2.75 5.77
N ILE A 230 -2.25 -2.70 5.60
CA ILE A 230 -1.42 -3.82 5.20
C ILE A 230 -0.38 -4.10 6.29
N THR A 231 -0.39 -5.31 6.86
CA THR A 231 0.62 -5.79 7.82
C THR A 231 1.41 -6.93 7.22
N VAL A 232 2.73 -6.80 7.22
CA VAL A 232 3.65 -7.72 6.54
C VAL A 232 3.98 -8.94 7.39
N ARG A 233 4.16 -10.09 6.73
CA ARG A 233 4.51 -11.39 7.33
C ARG A 233 5.91 -11.88 6.97
N ARG A 234 6.83 -10.95 6.64
CA ARG A 234 8.22 -11.30 6.25
C ARG A 234 9.26 -10.30 6.76
#